data_35437998f82e30d62b08595cacec1032
#
_entry.id   35437998f82e30d62b08595cacec1032
#
_cell.length_a   1.000
_cell.length_b   1.000
_cell.length_c   1.000
_cell.angle_alpha   90.00
_cell.angle_beta   90.00
_cell.angle_gamma   90.00
#
_symmetry.space_group_name_H-M   'P 1'
#
loop_
_entity.id
_entity.type
_entity.pdbx_description
1 polymer ?
#
loop_
_entity_poly.entity_id
_entity_poly.type
_entity_poly.pdbx_seq_one_letter_code
_entity_poly.pdbx_strand_id
1 'polypeptide(L)'
;MLSISSRRFTLANKVPFFYFLDEATTFRIADFEKLPSVLREYLCSFVFLTQSAAKIEKIYGKYDRSSIESNFGNQFFGRTKDIEALKSYPLVFGKEERQRVSKTTGSSRGGENRSRTVSTQKEEIYDTNFFTSLKSGEFVGSAAHSNMRNFHLRFEMYEDKEDPLPIVHPVLASDIEENYQQIIRDIQGIE
;
A
#
# COMPACT_ATOMS: atom_id res chain seq x y z
N MET A 1 -12.71 10.92 -15.91
CA MET A 1 -11.40 11.01 -16.55
C MET A 1 -10.60 12.04 -15.76
N LEU A 2 -9.60 11.64 -14.99
CA LEU A 2 -8.68 12.59 -14.36
C LEU A 2 -7.83 13.22 -15.46
N SER A 3 -8.31 14.33 -16.02
CA SER A 3 -7.47 15.16 -16.87
C SER A 3 -6.45 15.84 -15.97
N ILE A 4 -5.31 15.20 -15.80
CA ILE A 4 -4.15 15.86 -15.22
C ILE A 4 -3.81 16.96 -16.21
N SER A 5 -4.17 18.19 -15.86
CA SER A 5 -3.95 19.34 -16.71
C SER A 5 -2.47 19.40 -17.12
N SER A 6 -2.19 19.17 -18.39
CA SER A 6 -0.83 19.24 -18.95
C SER A 6 -0.13 20.58 -18.65
N ARG A 7 -0.87 21.62 -18.32
CA ARG A 7 -0.34 22.94 -17.93
C ARG A 7 0.44 22.94 -16.62
N ARG A 8 0.19 22.02 -15.68
CA ARG A 8 0.99 21.90 -14.44
C ARG A 8 2.36 21.28 -14.66
N PHE A 9 2.52 20.53 -15.73
CA PHE A 9 3.76 19.84 -16.06
C PHE A 9 4.70 20.65 -16.95
N THR A 10 4.31 21.86 -17.38
CA THR A 10 5.18 22.76 -18.11
C THR A 10 6.10 23.51 -17.15
N LEU A 11 7.20 22.95 -16.78
CA LEU A 11 8.58 23.34 -16.99
C LEU A 11 9.32 24.28 -16.04
N ALA A 12 8.80 25.32 -15.49
CA ALA A 12 9.68 26.25 -14.75
C ALA A 12 9.65 26.07 -13.23
N ASN A 13 8.52 25.64 -12.67
CA ASN A 13 8.35 25.46 -11.22
C ASN A 13 7.73 24.10 -10.91
N LYS A 14 8.56 23.06 -10.84
CA LYS A 14 8.13 21.73 -10.40
C LYS A 14 7.87 21.77 -8.91
N VAL A 15 6.61 21.88 -8.52
CA VAL A 15 6.19 21.76 -7.13
C VAL A 15 5.89 20.27 -6.87
N PRO A 16 6.48 19.66 -5.83
CA PRO A 16 6.15 18.28 -5.45
C PRO A 16 4.65 18.11 -5.22
N PHE A 17 4.11 17.03 -5.75
CA PHE A 17 2.69 16.75 -5.71
C PHE A 17 2.43 15.29 -5.36
N PHE A 18 1.43 15.04 -4.49
CA PHE A 18 1.05 13.71 -4.05
C PHE A 18 -0.39 13.38 -4.44
N TYR A 19 -0.58 12.24 -5.07
CA TYR A 19 -1.88 11.63 -5.26
C TYR A 19 -2.11 10.56 -4.20
N PHE A 20 -3.08 10.78 -3.31
CA PHE A 20 -3.55 9.78 -2.37
C PHE A 20 -4.77 9.10 -2.98
N LEU A 21 -4.63 7.82 -3.28
CA LEU A 21 -5.68 6.99 -3.84
C LEU A 21 -6.12 6.00 -2.76
N ASP A 22 -7.03 6.45 -1.91
CA ASP A 22 -7.65 5.58 -0.92
C ASP A 22 -8.69 4.70 -1.60
N GLU A 23 -8.77 3.44 -1.17
CA GLU A 23 -9.57 2.41 -1.83
C GLU A 23 -9.41 2.42 -3.37
N ALA A 24 -8.19 2.52 -3.85
CA ALA A 24 -7.83 2.71 -5.26
C ALA A 24 -8.40 1.62 -6.21
N THR A 25 -8.98 0.57 -5.63
CA THR A 25 -9.67 -0.50 -6.34
C THR A 25 -11.18 -0.33 -6.42
N THR A 26 -11.71 0.84 -6.08
CA THR A 26 -13.13 1.16 -6.24
C THR A 26 -13.47 1.57 -7.68
N PHE A 27 -12.49 2.15 -8.35
CA PHE A 27 -12.62 2.61 -9.75
C PHE A 27 -11.35 2.30 -10.54
N ARG A 28 -11.46 2.23 -11.86
CA ARG A 28 -10.33 2.04 -12.74
C ARG A 28 -9.80 3.39 -13.23
N ILE A 29 -8.51 3.61 -13.04
CA ILE A 29 -7.78 4.71 -13.68
C ILE A 29 -7.16 4.17 -14.96
N ALA A 30 -7.45 4.79 -16.10
CA ALA A 30 -6.87 4.37 -17.37
C ALA A 30 -5.35 4.56 -17.36
N ASP A 31 -4.62 3.59 -17.90
CA ASP A 31 -3.15 3.59 -18.03
C ASP A 31 -2.39 3.82 -16.71
N PHE A 32 -3.01 3.49 -15.56
CA PHE A 32 -2.42 3.73 -14.24
C PHE A 32 -1.08 3.00 -14.06
N GLU A 33 -0.89 1.87 -14.70
CA GLU A 33 0.35 1.11 -14.68
C GLU A 33 1.56 1.90 -15.19
N LYS A 34 1.32 2.99 -15.97
CA LYS A 34 2.38 3.86 -16.52
C LYS A 34 2.55 5.15 -15.72
N LEU A 35 1.47 5.66 -15.11
CA LEU A 35 1.46 6.99 -14.49
C LEU A 35 2.55 7.19 -13.45
N PRO A 36 2.80 6.28 -12.48
CA PRO A 36 3.83 6.51 -11.47
C PRO A 36 5.24 6.61 -12.06
N SER A 37 5.54 5.88 -13.12
CA SER A 37 6.86 5.93 -13.76
C SER A 37 7.04 7.20 -14.59
N VAL A 38 6.04 7.59 -15.38
CA VAL A 38 6.10 8.76 -16.27
C VAL A 38 6.07 10.06 -15.47
N LEU A 39 5.22 10.15 -14.45
CA LEU A 39 5.03 11.42 -13.73
C LEU A 39 6.09 11.68 -12.65
N ARG A 40 6.96 10.71 -12.37
CA ARG A 40 8.08 10.88 -11.41
C ARG A 40 9.02 12.02 -11.80
N GLU A 41 9.30 12.22 -13.07
CA GLU A 41 10.15 13.32 -13.54
C GLU A 41 9.55 14.71 -13.26
N TYR A 42 8.24 14.77 -13.06
CA TYR A 42 7.51 15.99 -12.69
C TYR A 42 7.30 16.15 -11.18
N LEU A 43 8.05 15.39 -10.37
CA LEU A 43 7.95 15.36 -8.91
C LEU A 43 6.55 14.94 -8.42
N CYS A 44 5.86 14.13 -9.20
CA CYS A 44 4.57 13.57 -8.81
C CYS A 44 4.77 12.21 -8.14
N SER A 45 4.22 12.06 -6.94
CA SER A 45 4.23 10.83 -6.17
C SER A 45 2.82 10.28 -6.01
N PHE A 46 2.71 8.96 -5.96
CA PHE A 46 1.45 8.27 -5.77
C PHE A 46 1.49 7.46 -4.47
N VAL A 47 0.40 7.53 -3.71
CA VAL A 47 0.11 6.65 -2.59
C VAL A 47 -1.12 5.84 -2.99
N PHE A 48 -0.95 4.54 -3.14
CA PHE A 48 -1.99 3.62 -3.59
C PHE A 48 -2.38 2.70 -2.44
N LEU A 49 -3.58 2.88 -1.89
CA LEU A 49 -4.09 2.09 -0.78
C LEU A 49 -5.17 1.13 -1.27
N THR A 50 -5.06 -0.12 -0.85
CA THR A 50 -6.04 -1.15 -1.17
C THR A 50 -6.13 -2.20 -0.07
N GLN A 51 -7.29 -2.78 0.08
CA GLN A 51 -7.53 -3.84 1.07
C GLN A 51 -7.20 -5.24 0.56
N SER A 52 -7.09 -5.42 -0.78
CA SER A 52 -6.91 -6.75 -1.37
C SER A 52 -6.16 -6.68 -2.69
N ALA A 53 -5.15 -7.51 -2.82
CA ALA A 53 -4.42 -7.72 -4.05
C ALA A 53 -5.30 -8.32 -5.16
N ALA A 54 -6.26 -9.17 -4.79
CA ALA A 54 -7.21 -9.75 -5.74
C ALA A 54 -8.13 -8.69 -6.37
N LYS A 55 -8.47 -7.61 -5.63
CA LYS A 55 -9.23 -6.49 -6.20
C LYS A 55 -8.44 -5.74 -7.26
N ILE A 56 -7.14 -5.54 -7.08
CA ILE A 56 -6.28 -4.93 -8.11
C ILE A 56 -6.31 -5.78 -9.37
N GLU A 57 -6.12 -7.09 -9.23
CA GLU A 57 -6.10 -8.01 -10.36
C GLU A 57 -7.44 -8.05 -11.09
N LYS A 58 -8.55 -8.00 -10.37
CA LYS A 58 -9.90 -7.94 -10.96
C LYS A 58 -10.10 -6.70 -11.84
N ILE A 59 -9.56 -5.55 -11.44
CA ILE A 59 -9.80 -4.26 -12.10
C ILE A 59 -8.82 -4.01 -13.23
N TYR A 60 -7.54 -4.33 -13.00
CA TYR A 60 -6.46 -4.02 -13.94
C TYR A 60 -6.00 -5.23 -14.75
N GLY A 61 -6.27 -6.45 -14.27
CA GLY A 61 -5.73 -7.67 -14.82
C GLY A 61 -4.36 -8.01 -14.24
N LYS A 62 -3.92 -9.24 -14.46
CA LYS A 62 -2.71 -9.80 -13.84
C LYS A 62 -1.42 -9.05 -14.25
N TYR A 63 -1.29 -8.68 -15.52
CA TYR A 63 -0.09 -8.03 -16.05
C TYR A 63 0.02 -6.58 -15.54
N ASP A 64 -1.06 -5.82 -15.63
CA ASP A 64 -1.09 -4.44 -15.16
C ASP A 64 -0.92 -4.36 -13.65
N ARG A 65 -1.49 -5.31 -12.89
CA ARG A 65 -1.24 -5.45 -11.45
C ARG A 65 0.26 -5.59 -11.16
N SER A 66 0.95 -6.49 -11.84
CA SER A 66 2.39 -6.68 -11.65
C SER A 66 3.19 -5.42 -11.98
N SER A 67 2.81 -4.71 -13.05
CA SER A 67 3.41 -3.43 -13.42
C SER A 67 3.15 -2.35 -12.37
N ILE A 68 1.93 -2.23 -11.86
CA ILE A 68 1.57 -1.30 -10.79
C ILE A 68 2.43 -1.58 -9.55
N GLU A 69 2.43 -2.83 -9.06
CA GLU A 69 3.19 -3.22 -7.86
C GLU A 69 4.69 -2.92 -8.00
N SER A 70 5.28 -3.14 -9.18
CA SER A 70 6.70 -2.89 -9.44
C SER A 70 7.08 -1.40 -9.50
N ASN A 71 6.13 -0.52 -9.79
CA ASN A 71 6.36 0.92 -9.82
C ASN A 71 6.43 1.56 -8.43
N PHE A 72 5.95 0.87 -7.39
CA PHE A 72 6.00 1.35 -6.02
C PHE A 72 7.23 0.81 -5.29
N GLY A 73 8.23 1.67 -5.12
CA GLY A 73 9.47 1.32 -4.40
C GLY A 73 9.29 1.19 -2.89
N ASN A 74 8.25 1.80 -2.33
CA ASN A 74 7.88 1.68 -0.92
C ASN A 74 6.58 0.89 -0.83
N GLN A 75 6.61 -0.23 -0.12
CA GLN A 75 5.47 -1.13 -0.01
C GLN A 75 5.22 -1.48 1.45
N PHE A 76 3.95 -1.41 1.86
CA PHE A 76 3.48 -1.72 3.21
C PHE A 76 2.46 -2.86 3.15
N PHE A 77 2.71 -3.91 3.91
CA PHE A 77 1.88 -5.10 3.96
C PHE A 77 1.32 -5.26 5.37
N GLY A 78 0.03 -5.10 5.50
CA GLY A 78 -0.71 -5.33 6.75
C GLY A 78 -1.25 -6.75 6.83
N ARG A 79 -2.01 -7.01 7.90
CA ARG A 79 -2.69 -8.30 8.08
C ARG A 79 -3.63 -8.60 6.91
N THR A 80 -3.53 -9.80 6.36
CA THR A 80 -4.40 -10.24 5.29
C THR A 80 -4.85 -11.69 5.47
N LYS A 81 -6.01 -12.03 4.89
CA LYS A 81 -6.51 -13.39 4.70
C LYS A 81 -6.69 -13.71 3.20
N ASP A 82 -6.31 -12.79 2.34
CA ASP A 82 -6.34 -12.97 0.88
C ASP A 82 -5.28 -14.00 0.48
N ILE A 83 -5.70 -15.11 -0.12
CA ILE A 83 -4.83 -16.24 -0.49
C ILE A 83 -3.77 -15.82 -1.50
N GLU A 84 -4.12 -14.98 -2.47
CA GLU A 84 -3.16 -14.51 -3.49
C GLU A 84 -2.12 -13.56 -2.87
N ALA A 85 -2.53 -12.69 -1.95
CA ALA A 85 -1.63 -11.87 -1.17
C ALA A 85 -0.68 -12.73 -0.32
N LEU A 86 -1.20 -13.74 0.37
CA LEU A 86 -0.40 -14.64 1.21
C LEU A 86 0.64 -15.44 0.41
N LYS A 87 0.38 -15.73 -0.86
CA LYS A 87 1.36 -16.37 -1.76
C LYS A 87 2.44 -15.41 -2.25
N SER A 88 2.10 -14.13 -2.45
CA SER A 88 2.98 -13.14 -3.07
C SER A 88 3.83 -12.37 -2.07
N TYR A 89 3.28 -12.04 -0.90
CA TYR A 89 3.98 -11.21 0.10
C TYR A 89 5.32 -11.80 0.59
N PRO A 90 5.42 -13.09 0.93
CA PRO A 90 6.70 -13.67 1.33
C PRO A 90 7.80 -13.52 0.28
N LEU A 91 7.43 -13.52 -1.00
CA LEU A 91 8.38 -13.41 -2.11
C LEU A 91 9.07 -12.04 -2.18
N VAL A 92 8.40 -10.99 -1.71
CA VAL A 92 8.96 -9.62 -1.68
C VAL A 92 10.16 -9.53 -0.75
N PHE A 93 10.13 -10.27 0.37
CA PHE A 93 11.15 -10.24 1.41
C PHE A 93 12.27 -11.26 1.17
N GLY A 94 11.98 -12.32 0.42
CA GLY A 94 12.93 -13.38 0.12
C GLY A 94 13.10 -14.39 1.25
N LYS A 95 14.25 -15.07 1.24
CA LYS A 95 14.57 -16.16 2.16
C LYS A 95 15.90 -15.88 2.84
N GLU A 96 16.01 -16.35 4.08
CA GLU A 96 17.24 -16.35 4.85
C GLU A 96 17.66 -17.77 5.21
N GLU A 97 18.95 -17.96 5.49
CA GLU A 97 19.47 -19.25 5.93
C GLU A 97 19.28 -19.38 7.44
N ARG A 98 18.51 -20.40 7.84
CA ARG A 98 18.31 -20.76 9.26
C ARG A 98 18.94 -22.10 9.56
N GLN A 99 19.69 -22.15 10.65
CA GLN A 99 20.22 -23.41 11.16
C GLN A 99 19.16 -24.12 12.00
N ARG A 100 18.79 -25.31 11.59
CA ARG A 100 17.95 -26.22 12.40
C ARG A 100 18.84 -27.24 13.08
N VAL A 101 18.71 -27.29 14.39
CA VAL A 101 19.38 -28.30 15.22
C VAL A 101 18.37 -29.37 15.58
N SER A 102 18.50 -30.55 14.99
CA SER A 102 17.75 -31.73 15.37
C SER A 102 18.54 -32.56 16.38
N LYS A 103 17.93 -32.82 17.52
CA LYS A 103 18.47 -33.72 18.56
C LYS A 103 17.66 -35.00 18.54
N THR A 104 18.30 -36.11 18.20
CA THR A 104 17.68 -37.42 18.28
C THR A 104 18.26 -38.18 19.47
N THR A 105 17.39 -38.59 20.38
CA THR A 105 17.77 -39.45 21.52
C THR A 105 17.20 -40.82 21.26
N GLY A 106 18.06 -41.80 21.02
CA GLY A 106 17.69 -43.20 20.90
C GLY A 106 18.07 -43.94 22.17
N SER A 107 17.16 -44.71 22.75
CA SER A 107 17.46 -45.63 23.83
C SER A 107 17.49 -47.07 23.29
N SER A 108 18.63 -47.75 23.45
CA SER A 108 18.74 -49.16 23.14
C SER A 108 19.30 -49.89 24.34
N ARG A 109 19.16 -51.25 24.38
CA ARG A 109 19.58 -52.11 25.50
C ARG A 109 21.06 -51.98 25.95
N GLY A 110 21.86 -51.14 25.26
CA GLY A 110 23.29 -50.93 25.53
C GLY A 110 23.68 -49.49 25.85
N GLY A 111 22.74 -48.55 25.96
CA GLY A 111 23.06 -47.15 26.27
C GLY A 111 22.19 -46.13 25.55
N GLU A 112 22.25 -44.87 26.03
CA GLU A 112 21.66 -43.73 25.37
C GLU A 112 22.57 -43.25 24.22
N ASN A 113 22.05 -43.26 23.01
CA ASN A 113 22.74 -42.66 21.87
C ASN A 113 22.11 -41.29 21.57
N ARG A 114 22.91 -40.22 21.68
CA ARG A 114 22.47 -38.86 21.43
C ARG A 114 23.14 -38.37 20.13
N SER A 115 22.34 -38.15 19.12
CA SER A 115 22.82 -37.55 17.87
C SER A 115 22.32 -36.11 17.75
N ARG A 116 23.22 -35.21 17.36
CA ARG A 116 22.92 -33.82 17.06
C ARG A 116 23.25 -33.56 15.58
N THR A 117 22.21 -33.33 14.80
CA THR A 117 22.37 -32.97 13.39
C THR A 117 22.04 -31.46 13.23
N VAL A 118 22.98 -30.74 12.65
CA VAL A 118 22.78 -29.31 12.28
C VAL A 118 22.59 -29.29 10.77
N SER A 119 21.44 -28.81 10.35
CA SER A 119 21.11 -28.60 8.94
C SER A 119 20.83 -27.11 8.67
N THR A 120 21.35 -26.57 7.59
CA THR A 120 21.02 -25.22 7.14
C THR A 120 19.91 -25.31 6.09
N GLN A 121 18.83 -24.61 6.31
CA GLN A 121 17.69 -24.54 5.40
C GLN A 121 17.37 -23.09 5.07
N LYS A 122 16.96 -22.83 3.82
CA LYS A 122 16.47 -21.52 3.40
C LYS A 122 14.99 -21.43 3.74
N GLU A 123 14.66 -20.55 4.66
CA GLU A 123 13.28 -20.28 5.10
C GLU A 123 12.89 -18.86 4.70
N GLU A 124 11.59 -18.62 4.47
CA GLU A 124 11.06 -17.29 4.22
C GLU A 124 11.31 -16.39 5.42
N ILE A 125 11.74 -15.14 5.18
CA ILE A 125 11.97 -14.16 6.25
C ILE A 125 10.65 -13.91 7.00
N TYR A 126 9.57 -13.74 6.23
CA TYR A 126 8.21 -13.64 6.73
C TYR A 126 7.36 -14.67 6.00
N ASP A 127 6.84 -15.64 6.72
CA ASP A 127 6.00 -16.69 6.18
C ASP A 127 4.51 -16.28 6.13
N THR A 128 3.69 -17.13 5.56
CA THR A 128 2.24 -16.93 5.47
C THR A 128 1.59 -16.73 6.84
N ASN A 129 2.04 -17.46 7.87
CA ASN A 129 1.48 -17.36 9.22
C ASN A 129 1.79 -16.01 9.84
N PHE A 130 2.95 -15.45 9.55
CA PHE A 130 3.33 -14.13 9.99
C PHE A 130 2.31 -13.08 9.55
N PHE A 131 1.98 -13.03 8.24
CA PHE A 131 1.02 -12.05 7.70
C PHE A 131 -0.41 -12.23 8.22
N THR A 132 -0.81 -13.44 8.56
CA THR A 132 -2.13 -13.69 9.15
C THR A 132 -2.21 -13.28 10.62
N SER A 133 -1.08 -13.25 11.33
CA SER A 133 -0.97 -12.97 12.76
C SER A 133 -0.71 -11.50 13.11
N LEU A 134 -0.41 -10.65 12.14
CA LEU A 134 -0.19 -9.22 12.36
C LEU A 134 -1.37 -8.58 13.08
N LYS A 135 -1.07 -7.69 14.01
CA LYS A 135 -2.07 -6.95 14.79
C LYS A 135 -2.56 -5.72 14.01
N SER A 136 -3.64 -5.10 14.50
CA SER A 136 -4.11 -3.83 13.97
C SER A 136 -3.04 -2.75 14.09
N GLY A 137 -2.82 -1.98 13.02
CA GLY A 137 -1.77 -0.97 12.92
C GLY A 137 -0.36 -1.51 12.70
N GLU A 138 -0.18 -2.84 12.62
CA GLU A 138 1.10 -3.49 12.41
C GLU A 138 1.32 -3.76 10.93
N PHE A 139 2.48 -3.35 10.44
CA PHE A 139 2.86 -3.47 9.03
C PHE A 139 4.30 -3.94 8.90
N VAL A 140 4.53 -4.73 7.89
CA VAL A 140 5.87 -5.04 7.40
C VAL A 140 6.00 -4.51 5.99
N GLY A 141 7.17 -4.07 5.61
CA GLY A 141 7.34 -3.47 4.29
C GLY A 141 8.77 -3.42 3.82
N SER A 142 8.90 -2.94 2.59
CA SER A 142 10.19 -2.63 1.99
C SER A 142 10.23 -1.17 1.59
N ALA A 143 11.39 -0.53 1.74
CA ALA A 143 11.61 0.85 1.35
C ALA A 143 12.76 0.95 0.36
N ALA A 144 12.47 1.54 -0.80
CA ALA A 144 13.50 1.90 -1.77
C ALA A 144 14.35 3.05 -1.23
N HIS A 145 15.63 3.04 -1.54
CA HIS A 145 16.59 4.09 -1.16
C HIS A 145 16.69 4.33 0.35
N SER A 146 16.40 3.32 1.16
CA SER A 146 16.53 3.34 2.61
C SER A 146 17.70 2.47 3.06
N ASN A 147 18.34 2.88 4.16
CA ASN A 147 19.34 2.05 4.85
C ASN A 147 18.71 0.80 5.46
N MET A 148 17.41 0.84 5.78
CA MET A 148 16.62 -0.31 6.19
C MET A 148 15.76 -0.78 5.01
N ARG A 149 16.25 -1.80 4.31
CA ARG A 149 15.55 -2.36 3.16
C ARG A 149 14.17 -2.92 3.53
N ASN A 150 14.11 -3.63 4.65
CA ASN A 150 12.89 -4.21 5.18
C ASN A 150 12.62 -3.63 6.58
N PHE A 151 11.39 -3.37 6.89
CA PHE A 151 10.97 -2.86 8.20
C PHE A 151 9.74 -3.61 8.71
N HIS A 152 9.60 -3.64 10.03
CA HIS A 152 8.41 -4.11 10.74
C HIS A 152 8.05 -3.03 11.75
N LEU A 153 6.92 -2.37 11.56
CA LEU A 153 6.49 -1.20 12.32
C LEU A 153 5.06 -1.36 12.81
N ARG A 154 4.75 -0.67 13.90
CA ARG A 154 3.40 -0.48 14.36
C ARG A 154 3.09 1.01 14.35
N PHE A 155 2.06 1.39 13.63
CA PHE A 155 1.53 2.75 13.66
C PHE A 155 0.56 2.88 14.85
N GLU A 156 0.74 3.94 15.62
CA GLU A 156 -0.24 4.31 16.63
C GLU A 156 -1.47 4.87 15.94
N MET A 157 -2.64 4.53 16.49
CA MET A 157 -3.89 5.09 15.99
C MET A 157 -3.95 6.55 16.41
N TYR A 158 -4.10 7.44 15.44
CA TYR A 158 -4.38 8.84 15.75
C TYR A 158 -5.79 8.92 16.33
N GLU A 159 -5.89 9.38 17.58
CA GLU A 159 -7.18 9.75 18.15
C GLU A 159 -7.57 11.11 17.59
N ASP A 160 -8.49 11.08 16.63
CA ASP A 160 -9.09 12.32 16.13
C ASP A 160 -9.82 12.98 17.30
N LYS A 161 -9.33 14.13 17.73
CA LYS A 161 -10.10 14.97 18.65
C LYS A 161 -11.24 15.49 17.80
N GLU A 162 -12.44 14.97 18.05
CA GLU A 162 -13.65 15.47 17.41
C GLU A 162 -13.70 16.99 17.59
N ASP A 163 -13.28 17.71 16.58
CA ASP A 163 -13.64 19.12 16.49
C ASP A 163 -15.16 19.18 16.44
N PRO A 164 -15.79 19.97 17.28
CA PRO A 164 -17.24 20.09 17.25
C PRO A 164 -17.64 20.45 15.82
N LEU A 165 -18.53 19.64 15.25
CA LEU A 165 -19.04 19.91 13.91
C LEU A 165 -19.47 21.36 13.84
N PRO A 166 -19.08 22.11 12.80
CA PRO A 166 -19.52 23.49 12.65
C PRO A 166 -21.05 23.53 12.70
N ILE A 167 -21.58 24.48 13.47
CA ILE A 167 -23.03 24.67 13.54
C ILE A 167 -23.51 24.93 12.10
N VAL A 168 -24.14 23.94 11.51
CA VAL A 168 -24.73 24.09 10.17
C VAL A 168 -26.01 24.88 10.36
N HIS A 169 -26.01 26.13 9.94
CA HIS A 169 -27.22 26.90 9.87
C HIS A 169 -28.15 26.28 8.81
N PRO A 170 -29.45 26.18 9.07
CA PRO A 170 -30.37 25.69 8.07
C PRO A 170 -30.30 26.59 6.82
N VAL A 171 -29.94 26.00 5.71
CA VAL A 171 -29.90 26.69 4.42
C VAL A 171 -31.33 26.75 3.88
N LEU A 172 -31.80 27.94 3.64
CA LEU A 172 -33.11 28.15 3.02
C LEU A 172 -33.04 27.84 1.52
N ALA A 173 -34.16 27.39 0.94
CA ALA A 173 -34.22 27.14 -0.50
C ALA A 173 -33.87 28.40 -1.33
N SER A 174 -34.22 29.60 -0.81
CA SER A 174 -33.84 30.89 -1.38
C SER A 174 -32.32 31.06 -1.48
N ASP A 175 -31.59 30.66 -0.44
CA ASP A 175 -30.13 30.85 -0.41
C ASP A 175 -29.43 29.95 -1.45
N ILE A 176 -30.00 28.76 -1.68
CA ILE A 176 -29.54 27.85 -2.74
C ILE A 176 -29.75 28.47 -4.11
N GLU A 177 -30.93 29.02 -4.36
CA GLU A 177 -31.25 29.63 -5.63
C GLU A 177 -30.40 30.88 -5.88
N GLU A 178 -30.24 31.75 -4.88
CA GLU A 178 -29.37 32.93 -4.98
C GLU A 178 -27.93 32.58 -5.29
N ASN A 179 -27.40 31.58 -4.60
CA ASN A 179 -26.02 31.08 -4.85
C ASN A 179 -25.90 30.49 -6.26
N TYR A 180 -26.87 29.73 -6.71
CA TYR A 180 -26.91 29.20 -8.06
C TYR A 180 -26.90 30.33 -9.12
N GLN A 181 -27.75 31.33 -8.95
CA GLN A 181 -27.81 32.48 -9.85
C GLN A 181 -26.51 33.30 -9.81
N GLN A 182 -25.83 33.37 -8.65
CA GLN A 182 -24.53 34.02 -8.54
C GLN A 182 -23.47 33.26 -9.33
N ILE A 183 -23.40 31.91 -9.20
CA ILE A 183 -22.49 31.07 -9.94
C ILE A 183 -22.66 31.25 -11.46
N ILE A 184 -23.94 31.31 -11.93
CA ILE A 184 -24.23 31.51 -13.34
C ILE A 184 -23.72 32.88 -13.82
N ARG A 185 -23.94 33.95 -13.03
CA ARG A 185 -23.41 35.30 -13.36
C ARG A 185 -21.86 35.31 -13.40
N ASP A 186 -21.21 34.68 -12.45
CA ASP A 186 -19.76 34.60 -12.39
C ASP A 186 -19.18 33.88 -13.60
N ILE A 187 -19.84 32.79 -14.05
CA ILE A 187 -19.43 32.06 -15.25
C ILE A 187 -19.60 32.91 -16.52
N GLN A 188 -20.70 33.65 -16.62
CA GLN A 188 -20.97 34.52 -17.77
C GLN A 188 -20.09 35.76 -17.84
N GLY A 189 -19.52 36.17 -16.71
CA GLY A 189 -18.58 37.29 -16.62
C GLY A 189 -17.11 36.91 -16.90
N ILE A 190 -16.83 35.67 -17.23
CA ILE A 190 -15.49 35.17 -17.61
C ILE A 190 -15.40 35.12 -19.13
N GLU A 191 -15.48 36.28 -19.81
CA GLU A 191 -15.06 36.46 -21.22
C GLU A 191 -13.69 37.12 -21.32
#